data_186698688681a810fb375b64460ace07
#
_entry.id   186698688681a810fb375b64460ace07
#
_cell.length_a   1.000
_cell.length_b   1.000
_cell.length_c   1.000
_cell.angle_alpha   90.00
_cell.angle_beta   90.00
_cell.angle_gamma   90.00
#
_symmetry.space_group_name_H-M   'P 1'
#
loop_
_entity.id
_entity.type
_entity.pdbx_description
1 polymer ?
#
loop_
_entity_poly.entity_id
_entity_poly.type
_entity_poly.pdbx_seq_one_letter_code
_entity_poly.pdbx_strand_id
1 'polypeptide(L)'
;MKQIFIYFCIFFNISHANKVYHIPISGTIDLGLPPFIQRSIEEAENDSASAIVFEINTFGGRVDAATQIKDAILDSKVPTIAFINKRAISAGALISLSCEKIYMTGGATIGATTAVDMQGNKASEKVISYMREEM
;
A
#
# COMPACT_ATOMS: atom_id res chain seq x y z
N MET A 1 -48.13 -15.00 -45.45
CA MET A 1 -47.63 -15.41 -44.15
C MET A 1 -46.35 -14.60 -43.86
N LYS A 2 -46.41 -13.63 -42.92
CA LYS A 2 -45.25 -12.82 -42.52
C LYS A 2 -44.52 -13.55 -41.38
N GLN A 3 -43.30 -14.01 -41.63
CA GLN A 3 -42.46 -14.59 -40.59
C GLN A 3 -41.88 -13.44 -39.75
N ILE A 4 -42.24 -13.40 -38.47
CA ILE A 4 -41.69 -12.50 -37.47
C ILE A 4 -40.43 -13.17 -36.94
N PHE A 5 -39.23 -12.64 -37.28
CA PHE A 5 -37.97 -13.03 -36.68
C PHE A 5 -37.83 -12.28 -35.34
N ILE A 6 -38.00 -13.02 -34.24
CA ILE A 6 -37.74 -12.51 -32.89
C ILE A 6 -36.22 -12.67 -32.64
N TYR A 7 -35.47 -11.54 -32.68
CA TYR A 7 -34.11 -11.49 -32.22
C TYR A 7 -34.09 -11.53 -30.70
N PHE A 8 -33.74 -12.67 -30.14
CA PHE A 8 -33.50 -12.84 -28.71
C PHE A 8 -32.09 -12.36 -28.40
N CYS A 9 -31.92 -11.07 -28.01
CA CYS A 9 -30.67 -10.53 -27.52
C CYS A 9 -30.38 -11.09 -26.12
N ILE A 10 -29.55 -12.12 -26.05
CA ILE A 10 -29.00 -12.61 -24.78
C ILE A 10 -27.97 -11.57 -24.30
N PHE A 11 -28.37 -10.71 -23.37
CA PHE A 11 -27.46 -9.87 -22.61
C PHE A 11 -26.66 -10.78 -21.64
N PHE A 12 -25.45 -11.15 -22.02
CA PHE A 12 -24.49 -11.73 -21.11
C PHE A 12 -24.06 -10.62 -20.14
N ASN A 13 -24.64 -10.59 -18.95
CA ASN A 13 -24.10 -9.82 -17.84
C ASN A 13 -22.80 -10.51 -17.38
N ILE A 14 -21.65 -10.03 -17.88
CA ILE A 14 -20.36 -10.41 -17.35
C ILE A 14 -20.23 -9.73 -15.99
N SER A 15 -20.59 -10.45 -14.93
CA SER A 15 -20.32 -10.01 -13.57
C SER A 15 -18.81 -10.03 -13.38
N HIS A 16 -18.16 -8.88 -13.42
CA HIS A 16 -16.76 -8.74 -13.02
C HIS A 16 -16.74 -8.84 -11.50
N ALA A 17 -16.20 -9.94 -10.99
CA ALA A 17 -15.90 -10.03 -9.57
C ALA A 17 -14.82 -8.97 -9.24
N ASN A 18 -15.13 -8.04 -8.35
CA ASN A 18 -14.15 -7.05 -7.89
C ASN A 18 -13.05 -7.76 -7.11
N LYS A 19 -11.85 -7.84 -7.70
CA LYS A 19 -10.66 -8.36 -7.01
C LYS A 19 -10.08 -7.27 -6.11
N VAL A 20 -9.75 -7.63 -4.89
CA VAL A 20 -9.01 -6.77 -3.96
C VAL A 20 -7.77 -7.55 -3.52
N TYR A 21 -6.62 -6.93 -3.67
CA TYR A 21 -5.35 -7.48 -3.19
C TYR A 21 -5.14 -7.10 -1.74
N HIS A 22 -4.83 -8.08 -0.91
CA HIS A 22 -4.47 -7.86 0.49
C HIS A 22 -2.99 -8.18 0.68
N ILE A 23 -2.21 -7.15 1.03
CA ILE A 23 -0.75 -7.23 1.12
C ILE A 23 -0.34 -6.89 2.56
N PRO A 24 0.14 -7.85 3.36
CA PRO A 24 0.58 -7.59 4.72
C PRO A 24 1.97 -6.93 4.74
N ILE A 25 2.08 -5.85 5.53
CA ILE A 25 3.34 -5.17 5.86
C ILE A 25 3.52 -5.26 7.38
N SER A 26 4.23 -6.28 7.83
CA SER A 26 4.41 -6.57 9.25
C SER A 26 5.88 -6.83 9.61
N GLY A 27 6.22 -6.59 10.87
CA GLY A 27 7.59 -6.73 11.35
C GLY A 27 8.49 -5.57 10.95
N THR A 28 9.78 -5.83 10.76
CA THR A 28 10.78 -4.80 10.40
C THR A 28 10.75 -4.52 8.90
N ILE A 29 10.73 -3.25 8.53
CA ILE A 29 10.87 -2.84 7.12
C ILE A 29 12.35 -2.96 6.72
N ASP A 30 12.66 -3.89 5.85
CA ASP A 30 14.00 -4.16 5.34
C ASP A 30 14.04 -4.18 3.80
N LEU A 31 15.22 -4.38 3.20
CA LEU A 31 15.40 -4.38 1.74
C LEU A 31 14.82 -5.59 1.01
N GLY A 32 14.35 -6.61 1.73
CA GLY A 32 13.62 -7.73 1.13
C GLY A 32 12.18 -7.38 0.78
N LEU A 33 11.61 -6.40 1.48
CA LEU A 33 10.20 -6.03 1.33
C LEU A 33 9.88 -5.25 0.03
N PRO A 34 10.66 -4.25 -0.42
CA PRO A 34 10.34 -3.47 -1.62
C PRO A 34 10.13 -4.31 -2.88
N PRO A 35 10.98 -5.30 -3.23
CA PRO A 35 10.73 -6.13 -4.41
C PRO A 35 9.46 -6.97 -4.31
N PHE A 36 9.07 -7.38 -3.11
CA PHE A 36 7.81 -8.09 -2.89
C PHE A 36 6.61 -7.17 -3.13
N ILE A 37 6.62 -5.96 -2.55
CA ILE A 37 5.55 -4.96 -2.72
C ILE A 37 5.40 -4.58 -4.19
N GLN A 38 6.51 -4.30 -4.89
CA GLN A 38 6.48 -3.93 -6.30
C GLN A 38 5.84 -5.03 -7.15
N ARG A 39 6.27 -6.29 -7.01
CA ARG A 39 5.66 -7.41 -7.73
C ARG A 39 4.18 -7.58 -7.42
N SER A 40 3.79 -7.38 -6.17
CA SER A 40 2.38 -7.50 -5.76
C SER A 40 1.51 -6.40 -6.37
N ILE A 41 2.04 -5.17 -6.53
CA ILE A 41 1.37 -4.08 -7.22
C ILE A 41 1.24 -4.39 -8.72
N GLU A 42 2.32 -4.82 -9.37
CA GLU A 42 2.32 -5.21 -10.78
C GLU A 42 1.31 -6.35 -11.06
N GLU A 43 1.22 -7.33 -10.17
CA GLU A 43 0.24 -8.42 -10.26
C GLU A 43 -1.19 -7.92 -10.11
N ALA A 44 -1.45 -7.01 -9.16
CA ALA A 44 -2.75 -6.39 -8.97
C ALA A 44 -3.17 -5.55 -10.20
N GLU A 45 -2.24 -4.83 -10.82
CA GLU A 45 -2.47 -4.07 -12.06
C GLU A 45 -2.82 -5.00 -13.22
N ASN A 46 -2.04 -6.05 -13.43
CA ASN A 46 -2.27 -7.03 -14.50
C ASN A 46 -3.62 -7.75 -14.35
N ASP A 47 -4.05 -7.97 -13.12
CA ASP A 47 -5.34 -8.58 -12.79
C ASP A 47 -6.52 -7.60 -12.83
N SER A 48 -6.26 -6.32 -13.12
CA SER A 48 -7.26 -5.24 -13.08
C SER A 48 -7.99 -5.19 -11.73
N ALA A 49 -7.24 -5.29 -10.63
CA ALA A 49 -7.77 -5.24 -9.28
C ALA A 49 -8.49 -3.92 -9.00
N SER A 50 -9.55 -3.96 -8.20
CA SER A 50 -10.34 -2.78 -7.83
C SER A 50 -9.66 -1.95 -6.74
N ALA A 51 -8.81 -2.57 -5.92
CA ALA A 51 -8.03 -1.91 -4.88
C ALA A 51 -6.90 -2.83 -4.38
N ILE A 52 -5.88 -2.20 -3.78
CA ILE A 52 -4.85 -2.85 -2.99
C ILE A 52 -5.00 -2.37 -1.54
N VAL A 53 -5.09 -3.29 -0.61
CA VAL A 53 -5.12 -3.02 0.84
C VAL A 53 -3.80 -3.47 1.45
N PHE A 54 -2.99 -2.53 1.89
CA PHE A 54 -1.79 -2.79 2.67
C PHE A 54 -2.17 -2.87 4.15
N GLU A 55 -2.15 -4.06 4.74
CA GLU A 55 -2.36 -4.24 6.18
C GLU A 55 -1.07 -3.97 6.92
N ILE A 56 -1.03 -2.87 7.70
CA ILE A 56 0.19 -2.36 8.31
C ILE A 56 0.19 -2.63 9.81
N ASN A 57 1.27 -3.32 10.26
CA ASN A 57 1.58 -3.53 11.67
C ASN A 57 3.10 -3.59 11.86
N THR A 58 3.76 -2.44 11.96
CA THR A 58 5.22 -2.32 12.05
C THR A 58 5.66 -1.23 13.01
N PHE A 59 6.80 -1.45 13.65
CA PHE A 59 7.54 -0.40 14.37
C PHE A 59 8.45 0.42 13.45
N GLY A 60 8.52 0.07 12.15
CA GLY A 60 9.36 0.74 11.17
C GLY A 60 10.56 -0.11 10.76
N GLY A 61 11.60 0.56 10.30
CA GLY A 61 12.82 -0.08 9.82
C GLY A 61 13.66 0.87 8.95
N ARG A 62 14.20 0.35 7.87
CA ARG A 62 15.10 1.09 6.98
C ARG A 62 14.36 2.17 6.19
N VAL A 63 14.93 3.38 6.20
CA VAL A 63 14.38 4.52 5.45
C VAL A 63 14.44 4.27 3.94
N ASP A 64 15.56 3.74 3.44
CA ASP A 64 15.75 3.46 2.03
C ASP A 64 14.78 2.39 1.48
N ALA A 65 14.45 1.38 2.28
CA ALA A 65 13.41 0.41 1.94
C ALA A 65 12.02 1.08 1.92
N ALA A 66 11.72 1.90 2.93
CA ALA A 66 10.43 2.60 3.01
C ALA A 66 10.23 3.58 1.85
N THR A 67 11.29 4.29 1.43
CA THR A 67 11.24 5.18 0.25
C THR A 67 10.93 4.39 -1.03
N GLN A 68 11.59 3.25 -1.26
CA GLN A 68 11.29 2.41 -2.42
C GLN A 68 9.83 1.90 -2.42
N ILE A 69 9.30 1.52 -1.24
CA ILE A 69 7.92 1.10 -1.10
C ILE A 69 6.97 2.28 -1.36
N LYS A 70 7.26 3.47 -0.80
CA LYS A 70 6.50 4.69 -1.04
C LYS A 70 6.41 4.98 -2.53
N ASP A 71 7.53 4.98 -3.23
CA ASP A 71 7.58 5.26 -4.67
C ASP A 71 6.74 4.26 -5.46
N ALA A 72 6.85 2.95 -5.17
CA ALA A 72 6.04 1.93 -5.82
C ALA A 72 4.53 2.11 -5.56
N ILE A 73 4.13 2.54 -4.36
CA ILE A 73 2.72 2.82 -4.03
C ILE A 73 2.21 4.05 -4.79
N LEU A 74 3.01 5.13 -4.87
CA LEU A 74 2.63 6.35 -5.58
C LEU A 74 2.51 6.13 -7.10
N ASP A 75 3.30 5.23 -7.67
CA ASP A 75 3.27 4.86 -9.09
C ASP A 75 2.14 3.86 -9.44
N SER A 76 1.45 3.31 -8.44
CA SER A 76 0.38 2.32 -8.64
C SER A 76 -0.79 2.92 -9.42
N LYS A 77 -1.28 2.17 -10.42
CA LYS A 77 -2.49 2.50 -11.18
C LYS A 77 -3.77 1.96 -10.53
N VAL A 78 -3.63 1.11 -9.52
CA VAL A 78 -4.73 0.56 -8.74
C VAL A 78 -4.88 1.37 -7.45
N PRO A 79 -6.11 1.77 -7.06
CA PRO A 79 -6.34 2.50 -5.80
C PRO A 79 -5.72 1.81 -4.60
N THR A 80 -4.98 2.55 -3.78
CA THR A 80 -4.22 2.03 -2.64
C THR A 80 -4.83 2.46 -1.31
N ILE A 81 -4.88 1.52 -0.36
CA ILE A 81 -5.47 1.70 0.96
C ILE A 81 -4.48 1.20 2.00
N ALA A 82 -4.11 2.03 2.96
CA ALA A 82 -3.44 1.60 4.17
C ALA A 82 -4.48 1.22 5.23
N PHE A 83 -4.44 -0.02 5.68
CA PHE A 83 -5.22 -0.48 6.83
C PHE A 83 -4.29 -0.72 8.02
N ILE A 84 -4.30 0.21 8.99
CA ILE A 84 -3.43 0.12 10.16
C ILE A 84 -4.13 -0.74 11.22
N ASN A 85 -3.71 -1.99 11.30
CA ASN A 85 -4.29 -2.97 12.21
C ASN A 85 -3.89 -2.69 13.69
N LYS A 86 -2.60 -2.40 13.95
CA LYS A 86 -2.13 -2.05 15.29
C LYS A 86 -1.27 -0.80 15.30
N ARG A 87 -0.26 -0.73 14.45
CA ARG A 87 0.67 0.41 14.43
C ARG A 87 1.34 0.59 13.08
N ALA A 88 1.58 1.84 12.75
CA ALA A 88 2.39 2.26 11.61
C ALA A 88 3.39 3.29 12.13
N ILE A 89 4.52 2.81 12.65
CA ILE A 89 5.51 3.65 13.30
C ILE A 89 6.68 3.89 12.34
N SER A 90 7.25 5.13 12.35
CA SER A 90 8.43 5.51 11.58
C SER A 90 8.25 5.21 10.07
N ALA A 91 9.04 4.30 9.49
CA ALA A 91 8.90 3.85 8.10
C ALA A 91 7.46 3.39 7.76
N GLY A 92 6.74 2.80 8.73
CA GLY A 92 5.34 2.43 8.56
C GLY A 92 4.40 3.61 8.37
N ALA A 93 4.68 4.74 9.01
CA ALA A 93 3.91 5.97 8.82
C ALA A 93 4.14 6.54 7.41
N LEU A 94 5.40 6.57 6.92
CA LEU A 94 5.73 7.00 5.58
C LEU A 94 4.99 6.17 4.52
N ILE A 95 5.03 4.85 4.64
CA ILE A 95 4.32 3.93 3.75
C ILE A 95 2.80 4.15 3.81
N SER A 96 2.25 4.36 5.00
CA SER A 96 0.80 4.61 5.15
C SER A 96 0.36 5.91 4.47
N LEU A 97 1.17 6.96 4.59
CA LEU A 97 0.89 8.28 4.01
C LEU A 97 1.01 8.31 2.49
N SER A 98 1.70 7.35 1.88
CA SER A 98 1.77 7.22 0.42
C SER A 98 0.54 6.57 -0.21
N CYS A 99 -0.33 5.95 0.58
CA CYS A 99 -1.58 5.38 0.09
C CYS A 99 -2.66 6.47 -0.08
N GLU A 100 -3.60 6.26 -1.01
CA GLU A 100 -4.70 7.20 -1.26
C GLU A 100 -5.66 7.35 -0.08
N LYS A 101 -5.82 6.28 0.71
CA LYS A 101 -6.70 6.27 1.89
C LYS A 101 -6.05 5.53 3.04
N ILE A 102 -6.34 6.00 4.26
CA ILE A 102 -5.88 5.36 5.49
C ILE A 102 -7.10 5.02 6.35
N TYR A 103 -7.17 3.76 6.76
CA TYR A 103 -8.12 3.29 7.76
C TYR A 103 -7.35 2.69 8.95
N MET A 104 -7.89 2.87 10.14
CA MET A 104 -7.26 2.43 11.38
C MET A 104 -8.25 1.68 12.24
N THR A 105 -7.80 0.61 12.88
CA THR A 105 -8.59 -0.03 13.96
C THR A 105 -8.65 0.88 15.19
N GLY A 106 -9.66 0.68 16.05
CA GLY A 106 -9.70 1.37 17.33
C GLY A 106 -8.44 1.07 18.16
N GLY A 107 -7.76 2.11 18.63
CA GLY A 107 -6.51 2.01 19.38
C GLY A 107 -5.24 1.82 18.55
N ALA A 108 -5.33 1.77 17.23
CA ALA A 108 -4.14 1.78 16.38
C ALA A 108 -3.40 3.11 16.46
N THR A 109 -2.09 3.08 16.20
CA THR A 109 -1.22 4.25 16.25
C THR A 109 -0.49 4.46 14.91
N ILE A 110 -0.31 5.73 14.53
CA ILE A 110 0.52 6.15 13.40
C ILE A 110 1.43 7.30 13.83
N GLY A 111 2.68 7.31 13.37
CA GLY A 111 3.60 8.42 13.64
C GLY A 111 5.01 7.99 14.05
N ALA A 112 5.61 8.76 14.97
CA ALA A 112 6.98 8.56 15.48
C ALA A 112 8.04 8.49 14.35
N THR A 113 8.05 9.51 13.50
CA THR A 113 8.87 9.57 12.28
C THR A 113 10.26 10.16 12.48
N THR A 114 10.68 10.36 13.72
CA THR A 114 12.04 10.79 14.01
C THR A 114 13.00 9.63 13.69
N ALA A 115 13.85 9.83 12.68
CA ALA A 115 14.87 8.85 12.34
C ALA A 115 15.90 8.69 13.47
N VAL A 116 16.22 7.45 13.81
CA VAL A 116 17.25 7.09 14.78
C VAL A 116 18.29 6.18 14.11
N ASP A 117 19.51 6.18 14.64
CA ASP A 117 20.55 5.24 14.23
C ASP A 117 20.33 3.84 14.83
N MET A 118 21.21 2.89 14.49
CA MET A 118 21.13 1.52 14.99
C MET A 118 21.30 1.42 16.52
N GLN A 119 21.83 2.45 17.17
CA GLN A 119 22.03 2.54 18.61
C GLN A 119 20.86 3.24 19.31
N GLY A 120 19.86 3.71 18.56
CA GLY A 120 18.69 4.40 19.08
C GLY A 120 18.90 5.90 19.33
N ASN A 121 20.05 6.47 18.93
CA ASN A 121 20.28 7.91 19.03
C ASN A 121 19.62 8.63 17.85
N LYS A 122 19.31 9.92 18.05
CA LYS A 122 18.78 10.77 16.99
C LYS A 122 19.71 10.74 15.77
N ALA A 123 19.17 10.40 14.61
CA ALA A 123 19.93 10.40 13.36
C ALA A 123 20.45 11.81 13.01
N SER A 124 21.39 11.90 12.07
CA SER A 124 21.91 13.19 11.63
C SER A 124 20.79 14.10 11.10
N GLU A 125 20.96 15.41 11.24
CA GLU A 125 19.98 16.39 10.72
C GLU A 125 19.71 16.20 9.22
N LYS A 126 20.68 15.70 8.45
CA LYS A 126 20.50 15.38 7.03
C LYS A 126 19.45 14.27 6.82
N VAL A 127 19.51 13.20 7.60
CA VAL A 127 18.54 12.09 7.51
C VAL A 127 17.17 12.54 7.99
N ILE A 128 17.12 13.35 9.04
CA ILE A 128 15.85 13.89 9.57
C ILE A 128 15.20 14.84 8.56
N SER A 129 15.99 15.71 7.92
CA SER A 129 15.50 16.60 6.86
C SER A 129 14.95 15.81 5.68
N TYR A 130 15.70 14.79 5.24
CA TYR A 130 15.24 13.89 4.18
C TYR A 130 13.90 13.24 4.53
N MET A 131 13.75 12.67 5.72
CA MET A 131 12.49 12.06 6.17
C MET A 131 11.32 13.04 6.20
N ARG A 132 11.55 14.32 6.52
CA ARG A 132 10.51 15.35 6.48
C ARG A 132 10.06 15.68 5.06
N GLU A 133 10.99 15.68 4.11
CA GLU A 133 10.68 15.93 2.69
C GLU A 133 9.92 14.77 2.06
N GLU A 134 10.20 13.54 2.52
CA GLU A 134 9.54 12.32 2.03
C GLU A 134 8.10 12.16 2.53
N MET A 135 7.72 12.85 3.59
CA MET A 135 6.40 12.74 4.23
C MET A 135 5.43 13.85 3.80
#